data_bcd9123329fdf061e2fddf95c037c213
#
_entry.id   bcd9123329fdf061e2fddf95c037c213
#
_cell.length_a   1.000
_cell.length_b   1.000
_cell.length_c   1.000
_cell.angle_alpha   90.00
_cell.angle_beta   90.00
_cell.angle_gamma   90.00
#
_symmetry.space_group_name_H-M   'P 1'
#
loop_
_entity.id
_entity.type
_entity.pdbx_description
1 polymer ?
#
loop_
_entity_poly.entity_id
_entity_poly.type
_entity_poly.pdbx_seq_one_letter_code
_entity_poly.pdbx_strand_id
1 'polypeptide(L)'
;MRSAFGDFVLEFNAKCLIFNKFGNPEPAKALSWVVDKKDARIIISNEIDGDENTKLNGAFIKSLASGGDAMEGRKLYENTISFIPQFTMILCYNRFYEVVPNDATENLEQFEYKSKFVSNDELVNGVPFLKLKDDTIKDFIKEDRIIDAYTLYILNAFTNPRMKTPENIKNSTEINNGEKEMSVETFIINNFINTNDSKDRLHTDTITDILNAKGYKVDTIEAGRLLNRVGIGKYNKNCNIDKTRKRGYDYVKYLGVVDEV
;
A
#
# COMPACT_ATOMS: atom_id res chain seq x y z
N MET A 1 8.74 -14.66 -8.02
CA MET A 1 9.27 -13.98 -9.21
C MET A 1 10.71 -14.39 -9.54
N ARG A 2 11.71 -14.16 -8.68
CA ARG A 2 13.11 -14.48 -9.01
C ARG A 2 13.34 -15.95 -9.37
N SER A 3 12.72 -16.87 -8.66
CA SER A 3 12.80 -18.32 -8.96
C SER A 3 12.22 -18.68 -10.34
N ALA A 4 11.28 -17.87 -10.85
CA ALA A 4 10.64 -18.08 -12.14
C ALA A 4 11.38 -17.43 -13.31
N PHE A 5 12.00 -16.27 -13.08
CA PHE A 5 12.56 -15.43 -14.14
C PHE A 5 14.08 -15.15 -13.99
N GLY A 6 14.72 -15.77 -12.99
CA GLY A 6 16.18 -15.66 -12.81
C GLY A 6 16.65 -14.22 -12.69
N ASP A 7 17.72 -13.90 -13.43
CA ASP A 7 18.40 -12.61 -13.39
C ASP A 7 17.63 -11.46 -14.05
N PHE A 8 16.49 -11.74 -14.69
CA PHE A 8 15.57 -10.68 -15.12
C PHE A 8 14.84 -10.01 -13.94
N VAL A 9 14.85 -10.63 -12.77
CA VAL A 9 14.24 -10.10 -11.54
C VAL A 9 15.30 -9.99 -10.45
N LEU A 10 15.67 -8.77 -10.10
CA LEU A 10 16.70 -8.49 -9.11
C LEU A 10 16.15 -7.72 -7.93
N GLU A 11 16.77 -7.91 -6.78
CA GLU A 11 16.46 -7.15 -5.57
C GLU A 11 17.34 -5.92 -5.43
N PHE A 12 16.81 -4.86 -4.79
CA PHE A 12 17.57 -3.68 -4.46
C PHE A 12 17.15 -3.12 -3.09
N ASN A 13 18.02 -2.30 -2.51
CA ASN A 13 17.74 -1.65 -1.24
C ASN A 13 17.05 -0.30 -1.47
N ALA A 14 15.79 -0.20 -1.07
CA ALA A 14 14.99 1.01 -1.24
C ALA A 14 15.52 2.23 -0.46
N LYS A 15 16.45 2.06 0.49
CA LYS A 15 17.16 3.20 1.13
C LYS A 15 17.88 4.09 0.11
N CYS A 16 18.22 3.56 -1.07
CA CYS A 16 18.78 4.35 -2.16
C CYS A 16 17.81 5.39 -2.74
N LEU A 17 16.51 5.23 -2.49
CA LEU A 17 15.45 6.13 -2.95
C LEU A 17 15.02 7.16 -1.90
N ILE A 18 15.58 7.12 -0.68
CA ILE A 18 15.23 8.06 0.37
C ILE A 18 15.76 9.45 0.00
N PHE A 19 14.89 10.45 0.13
CA PHE A 19 15.24 11.84 -0.11
C PHE A 19 16.26 12.32 0.93
N ASN A 20 17.38 12.84 0.45
CA ASN A 20 18.39 13.46 1.29
C ASN A 20 18.37 14.98 1.09
N LYS A 21 18.04 15.72 2.14
CA LYS A 21 17.95 17.18 2.11
C LYS A 21 19.30 17.86 1.77
N PHE A 22 20.42 17.19 2.00
CA PHE A 22 21.75 17.70 1.72
C PHE A 22 22.28 17.38 0.33
N GLY A 23 21.37 16.91 -0.54
CA GLY A 23 21.67 16.53 -1.91
C GLY A 23 22.05 15.07 -2.06
N ASN A 24 21.83 14.54 -3.24
CA ASN A 24 22.32 13.22 -3.60
C ASN A 24 23.85 13.28 -3.69
N PRO A 25 24.58 12.26 -3.20
CA PRO A 25 26.00 12.15 -3.51
C PRO A 25 26.20 12.19 -5.02
N GLU A 26 27.39 12.67 -5.47
CA GLU A 26 27.71 12.77 -6.90
C GLU A 26 27.14 11.61 -7.71
N PRO A 27 26.40 11.87 -8.80
CA PRO A 27 25.66 10.85 -9.54
C PRO A 27 26.51 9.61 -9.88
N ALA A 28 27.76 9.81 -10.24
CA ALA A 28 28.68 8.74 -10.60
C ALA A 28 29.04 7.79 -9.45
N LYS A 29 28.98 8.24 -8.20
CA LYS A 29 29.26 7.39 -7.02
C LYS A 29 28.01 6.70 -6.51
N ALA A 30 26.85 7.31 -6.73
CA ALA A 30 25.58 6.82 -6.19
C ALA A 30 24.89 5.77 -7.05
N LEU A 31 25.30 5.59 -8.28
CA LEU A 31 24.59 4.75 -9.25
C LEU A 31 25.22 3.38 -9.52
N SER A 32 26.23 2.97 -8.77
CA SER A 32 26.82 1.61 -8.93
C SER A 32 25.77 0.51 -8.81
N TRP A 33 24.82 0.65 -7.89
CA TRP A 33 23.74 -0.32 -7.70
C TRP A 33 22.78 -0.36 -8.91
N VAL A 34 22.55 0.77 -9.61
CA VAL A 34 21.74 0.81 -10.84
C VAL A 34 22.47 0.12 -11.99
N VAL A 35 23.78 0.34 -12.09
CA VAL A 35 24.65 -0.34 -13.09
C VAL A 35 24.56 -1.86 -12.92
N ASP A 36 24.52 -2.36 -11.68
CA ASP A 36 24.35 -3.78 -11.40
C ASP A 36 22.96 -4.33 -11.83
N LYS A 37 21.98 -3.46 -12.01
CA LYS A 37 20.61 -3.83 -12.37
C LYS A 37 20.24 -3.43 -13.80
N LYS A 38 21.17 -2.88 -14.60
CA LYS A 38 20.89 -2.30 -15.92
C LYS A 38 20.22 -3.26 -16.90
N ASP A 39 20.48 -4.56 -16.78
CA ASP A 39 19.96 -5.60 -17.66
C ASP A 39 18.69 -6.29 -17.09
N ALA A 40 18.28 -5.93 -15.87
CA ALA A 40 17.05 -6.44 -15.28
C ALA A 40 15.80 -5.92 -16.01
N ARG A 41 14.70 -6.63 -15.87
CA ARG A 41 13.37 -6.20 -16.34
C ARG A 41 12.46 -5.79 -15.19
N ILE A 42 12.69 -6.35 -14.02
CA ILE A 42 11.98 -6.01 -12.80
C ILE A 42 13.01 -5.87 -11.69
N ILE A 43 12.93 -4.80 -10.92
CA ILE A 43 13.67 -4.68 -9.66
C ILE A 43 12.68 -4.54 -8.51
N ILE A 44 12.90 -5.30 -7.44
CA ILE A 44 12.00 -5.36 -6.30
C ILE A 44 12.75 -4.91 -5.05
N SER A 45 12.20 -3.94 -4.34
CA SER A 45 12.68 -3.67 -3.00
C SER A 45 11.97 -4.60 -2.02
N ASN A 46 12.70 -5.04 -1.02
CA ASN A 46 12.06 -5.63 0.16
C ASN A 46 11.31 -4.51 0.90
N GLU A 47 11.48 -4.30 2.14
CA GLU A 47 10.79 -3.26 2.89
C GLU A 47 11.59 -1.95 2.87
N ILE A 48 10.87 -0.81 2.77
CA ILE A 48 11.46 0.49 3.06
C ILE A 48 11.47 0.67 4.57
N ASP A 49 12.65 0.65 5.15
CA ASP A 49 12.87 0.87 6.57
C ASP A 49 13.12 2.37 6.81
N GLY A 50 12.08 3.11 7.15
CA GLY A 50 12.12 4.55 7.40
C GLY A 50 11.19 4.96 8.54
N ASP A 51 11.42 6.13 9.11
CA ASP A 51 10.56 6.77 10.12
C ASP A 51 9.41 7.57 9.47
N GLU A 52 8.60 8.25 10.28
CA GLU A 52 7.45 9.05 9.82
C GLU A 52 7.86 10.26 8.98
N ASN A 53 9.10 10.74 9.12
CA ASN A 53 9.63 11.87 8.37
C ASN A 53 10.38 11.44 7.11
N THR A 54 10.49 10.14 6.86
CA THR A 54 11.17 9.60 5.69
C THR A 54 10.38 9.93 4.44
N LYS A 55 11.03 10.57 3.48
CA LYS A 55 10.47 10.92 2.18
C LYS A 55 11.24 10.22 1.07
N LEU A 56 10.58 9.95 -0.04
CA LEU A 56 11.21 9.38 -1.23
C LEU A 56 11.67 10.49 -2.18
N ASN A 57 12.78 10.25 -2.85
CA ASN A 57 13.31 11.14 -3.87
C ASN A 57 12.56 10.97 -5.20
N GLY A 58 11.56 11.80 -5.41
CA GLY A 58 10.70 11.78 -6.59
C GLY A 58 11.46 12.02 -7.89
N ALA A 59 12.38 12.99 -7.90
CA ALA A 59 13.19 13.27 -9.08
C ALA A 59 14.02 12.05 -9.52
N PHE A 60 14.60 11.34 -8.57
CA PHE A 60 15.36 10.14 -8.84
C PHE A 60 14.47 8.97 -9.28
N ILE A 61 13.34 8.77 -8.63
CA ILE A 61 12.34 7.77 -9.05
C ILE A 61 11.87 8.03 -10.48
N LYS A 62 11.58 9.29 -10.82
CA LYS A 62 11.17 9.71 -12.16
C LYS A 62 12.25 9.39 -13.20
N SER A 63 13.52 9.68 -12.90
CA SER A 63 14.62 9.38 -13.81
C SER A 63 14.81 7.87 -14.04
N LEU A 64 14.59 7.03 -13.03
CA LEU A 64 14.64 5.57 -13.13
C LEU A 64 13.46 4.99 -13.90
N ALA A 65 12.28 5.63 -13.81
CA ALA A 65 11.03 5.19 -14.41
C ALA A 65 10.76 5.77 -15.81
N SER A 66 11.57 6.74 -16.26
CA SER A 66 11.35 7.46 -17.53
C SER A 66 11.36 6.56 -18.77
N GLY A 67 12.02 5.39 -18.69
CA GLY A 67 12.04 4.39 -19.77
C GLY A 67 12.76 4.82 -21.04
N GLY A 68 13.38 6.00 -21.07
CA GLY A 68 14.05 6.54 -22.26
C GLY A 68 15.29 7.38 -21.98
N ASP A 69 15.44 7.87 -20.77
CA ASP A 69 16.58 8.72 -20.40
C ASP A 69 17.83 7.90 -20.11
N ALA A 70 18.93 8.28 -20.74
CA ALA A 70 20.22 7.67 -20.46
C ALA A 70 20.73 8.12 -19.09
N MET A 71 21.22 7.19 -18.32
CA MET A 71 21.88 7.41 -17.03
C MET A 71 23.36 7.05 -17.14
N GLU A 72 24.18 7.76 -16.39
CA GLU A 72 25.60 7.45 -16.26
C GLU A 72 25.90 6.88 -14.88
N GLY A 73 26.68 5.83 -14.86
CA GLY A 73 27.10 5.21 -13.61
C GLY A 73 28.38 4.41 -13.78
N ARG A 74 29.00 4.06 -12.66
CA ARG A 74 30.20 3.23 -12.67
C ARG A 74 30.26 2.33 -11.44
N LYS A 75 30.85 1.17 -11.60
CA LYS A 75 31.29 0.34 -10.47
C LYS A 75 32.62 0.85 -9.93
N LEU A 76 32.96 0.40 -8.74
CA LEU A 76 34.24 0.73 -8.13
C LEU A 76 35.38 0.23 -9.04
N TYR A 77 36.35 1.11 -9.35
CA TYR A 77 37.48 0.85 -10.21
C TYR A 77 37.16 0.59 -11.71
N GLU A 78 35.92 0.83 -12.14
CA GLU A 78 35.52 0.70 -13.54
C GLU A 78 35.31 2.07 -14.20
N ASN A 79 35.30 2.08 -15.53
CA ASN A 79 34.96 3.27 -16.30
C ASN A 79 33.46 3.60 -16.18
N THR A 80 33.12 4.88 -16.31
CA THR A 80 31.74 5.31 -16.42
C THR A 80 31.10 4.74 -17.67
N ILE A 81 29.91 4.17 -17.53
CA ILE A 81 29.11 3.69 -18.66
C ILE A 81 27.80 4.48 -18.70
N SER A 82 27.32 4.69 -19.93
CA SER A 82 25.98 5.22 -20.16
C SER A 82 25.03 4.08 -20.53
N PHE A 83 23.84 4.05 -19.93
CA PHE A 83 22.83 3.03 -20.18
C PHE A 83 21.43 3.59 -19.94
N ILE A 84 20.43 2.97 -20.54
CA ILE A 84 19.02 3.28 -20.32
C ILE A 84 18.43 2.20 -19.40
N PRO A 85 17.92 2.54 -18.21
CA PRO A 85 17.19 1.59 -17.37
C PRO A 85 16.00 0.99 -18.11
N GLN A 86 15.86 -0.33 -18.09
CA GLN A 86 14.76 -1.04 -18.77
C GLN A 86 13.87 -1.83 -17.82
N PHE A 87 13.97 -1.57 -16.53
CA PHE A 87 13.25 -2.29 -15.51
C PHE A 87 11.99 -1.54 -15.05
N THR A 88 10.98 -2.31 -14.66
CA THR A 88 9.89 -1.83 -13.83
C THR A 88 10.30 -1.98 -12.37
N MET A 89 10.07 -0.95 -11.57
CA MET A 89 10.41 -0.92 -10.16
C MET A 89 9.20 -1.26 -9.32
N ILE A 90 9.33 -2.23 -8.41
CA ILE A 90 8.31 -2.60 -7.44
C ILE A 90 8.83 -2.26 -6.05
N LEU A 91 8.13 -1.35 -5.36
CA LEU A 91 8.44 -0.93 -4.01
C LEU A 91 7.47 -1.60 -3.03
N CYS A 92 8.00 -2.35 -2.06
CA CYS A 92 7.20 -2.94 -0.99
C CYS A 92 7.37 -2.11 0.28
N TYR A 93 6.26 -1.70 0.90
CA TYR A 93 6.28 -0.90 2.11
C TYR A 93 5.03 -1.13 2.96
N ASN A 94 5.14 -0.91 4.26
CA ASN A 94 4.04 -1.10 5.21
C ASN A 94 3.24 0.19 5.46
N ARG A 95 3.74 1.33 5.01
CA ARG A 95 3.09 2.62 5.12
C ARG A 95 3.40 3.49 3.92
N PHE A 96 2.54 4.44 3.64
CA PHE A 96 2.77 5.43 2.60
C PHE A 96 3.96 6.34 2.95
N TYR A 97 4.79 6.63 1.97
CA TYR A 97 5.88 7.60 2.06
C TYR A 97 5.62 8.77 1.11
N GLU A 98 5.75 9.98 1.63
CA GLU A 98 5.69 11.19 0.81
C GLU A 98 6.80 11.18 -0.25
N VAL A 99 6.46 11.52 -1.48
CA VAL A 99 7.39 11.64 -2.60
C VAL A 99 7.71 13.11 -2.83
N VAL A 100 8.99 13.48 -2.88
CA VAL A 100 9.43 14.87 -3.04
C VAL A 100 10.43 14.98 -4.19
N PRO A 101 10.20 15.85 -5.17
CA PRO A 101 8.99 16.62 -5.42
C PRO A 101 7.80 15.77 -5.85
N ASN A 102 6.59 16.28 -5.68
CA ASN A 102 5.34 15.52 -5.86
C ASN A 102 5.00 15.22 -7.32
N ASP A 103 5.62 15.90 -8.27
CA ASP A 103 5.41 15.70 -9.72
C ASP A 103 5.86 14.32 -10.23
N ALA A 104 6.62 13.57 -9.43
CA ALA A 104 7.00 12.21 -9.74
C ALA A 104 5.90 11.17 -9.46
N THR A 105 4.85 11.54 -8.74
CA THR A 105 3.78 10.63 -8.34
C THR A 105 2.96 10.13 -9.52
N GLU A 106 2.92 10.85 -10.65
CA GLU A 106 2.28 10.43 -11.89
C GLU A 106 2.82 9.10 -12.46
N ASN A 107 4.05 8.73 -12.07
CA ASN A 107 4.70 7.50 -12.51
C ASN A 107 4.55 6.35 -11.49
N LEU A 108 3.77 6.54 -10.44
CA LEU A 108 3.57 5.57 -9.37
C LEU A 108 2.14 5.04 -9.38
N GLU A 109 2.00 3.72 -9.42
CA GLU A 109 0.73 3.05 -9.16
C GLU A 109 0.81 2.36 -7.80
N GLN A 110 -0.19 2.58 -6.95
CA GLN A 110 -0.19 2.08 -5.59
C GLN A 110 -1.24 0.98 -5.39
N PHE A 111 -0.76 -0.17 -4.93
CA PHE A 111 -1.57 -1.33 -4.63
C PHE A 111 -1.63 -1.55 -3.13
N GLU A 112 -2.79 -1.35 -2.54
CA GLU A 112 -3.01 -1.59 -1.12
C GLU A 112 -3.52 -3.02 -0.89
N TYR A 113 -2.77 -3.79 -0.10
CA TYR A 113 -3.19 -5.11 0.36
C TYR A 113 -3.95 -4.99 1.68
N LYS A 114 -5.26 -5.07 1.63
CA LYS A 114 -6.13 -4.89 2.80
C LYS A 114 -6.13 -6.08 3.77
N SER A 115 -5.76 -7.27 3.30
CA SER A 115 -5.78 -8.47 4.13
C SER A 115 -4.61 -8.53 5.09
N LYS A 116 -4.91 -8.77 6.37
CA LYS A 116 -3.93 -9.04 7.41
C LYS A 116 -4.03 -10.50 7.84
N PHE A 117 -2.90 -11.20 7.89
CA PHE A 117 -2.84 -12.60 8.30
C PHE A 117 -2.49 -12.70 9.79
N VAL A 118 -3.28 -13.45 10.53
CA VAL A 118 -3.16 -13.63 11.98
C VAL A 118 -3.08 -15.11 12.33
N SER A 119 -2.43 -15.44 13.45
CA SER A 119 -2.22 -16.83 13.87
C SER A 119 -3.37 -17.39 14.73
N ASN A 120 -4.36 -16.57 15.10
CA ASN A 120 -5.46 -16.97 15.95
C ASN A 120 -6.77 -16.99 15.18
N ASP A 121 -7.40 -18.15 15.09
CA ASP A 121 -8.68 -18.40 14.41
C ASP A 121 -9.81 -17.53 14.99
N GLU A 122 -9.80 -17.28 16.29
CA GLU A 122 -10.84 -16.47 16.96
C GLU A 122 -10.88 -15.04 16.43
N LEU A 123 -9.72 -14.52 15.98
CA LEU A 123 -9.61 -13.17 15.42
C LEU A 123 -10.15 -13.06 13.99
N VAL A 124 -10.28 -14.18 13.28
CA VAL A 124 -10.72 -14.18 11.87
C VAL A 124 -12.25 -14.12 11.76
N ASN A 125 -12.95 -14.60 12.75
CA ASN A 125 -14.42 -14.72 12.72
C ASN A 125 -15.09 -13.33 12.60
N GLY A 126 -15.76 -13.11 11.48
CA GLY A 126 -16.55 -11.90 11.24
C GLY A 126 -15.76 -10.68 10.76
N VAL A 127 -14.45 -10.76 10.60
CA VAL A 127 -13.63 -9.64 10.13
C VAL A 127 -13.14 -9.89 8.70
N PRO A 128 -13.70 -9.23 7.67
CA PRO A 128 -13.44 -9.56 6.26
C PRO A 128 -11.97 -9.51 5.84
N PHE A 129 -11.18 -8.64 6.47
CA PHE A 129 -9.76 -8.42 6.12
C PHE A 129 -8.78 -9.28 6.92
N LEU A 130 -9.23 -9.94 7.99
CA LEU A 130 -8.40 -10.86 8.72
C LEU A 130 -8.49 -12.25 8.08
N LYS A 131 -7.34 -12.84 7.85
CA LYS A 131 -7.19 -14.17 7.29
C LYS A 131 -6.31 -14.99 8.21
N LEU A 132 -6.61 -16.28 8.31
CA LEU A 132 -5.72 -17.18 9.04
C LEU A 132 -4.39 -17.28 8.31
N LYS A 133 -3.31 -17.18 9.06
CA LYS A 133 -1.96 -17.37 8.54
C LYS A 133 -1.75 -18.85 8.21
N ASP A 134 -1.29 -19.10 7.00
CA ASP A 134 -0.85 -20.41 6.57
C ASP A 134 0.69 -20.45 6.54
N ASP A 135 1.28 -21.13 7.50
CA ASP A 135 2.74 -21.23 7.61
C ASP A 135 3.36 -22.13 6.53
N THR A 136 2.56 -22.94 5.86
CA THR A 136 3.04 -23.86 4.80
C THR A 136 3.24 -23.15 3.47
N ILE A 137 2.65 -21.97 3.28
CA ILE A 137 2.68 -21.25 1.99
C ILE A 137 4.11 -20.95 1.53
N LYS A 138 5.03 -20.70 2.48
CA LYS A 138 6.43 -20.38 2.17
C LYS A 138 7.18 -21.55 1.52
N ASP A 139 6.81 -22.76 1.84
CA ASP A 139 7.41 -23.97 1.25
C ASP A 139 6.67 -24.35 -0.03
N PHE A 140 5.35 -24.23 -0.03
CA PHE A 140 4.51 -24.46 -1.20
C PHE A 140 4.94 -23.61 -2.41
N ILE A 141 5.22 -22.33 -2.24
CA ILE A 141 5.64 -21.43 -3.35
C ILE A 141 7.04 -21.73 -3.89
N LYS A 142 7.84 -22.59 -3.23
CA LYS A 142 9.16 -23.03 -3.70
C LYS A 142 9.10 -24.31 -4.53
N GLU A 143 7.97 -24.99 -4.58
CA GLU A 143 7.82 -26.19 -5.39
C GLU A 143 7.92 -25.85 -6.88
N ASP A 144 8.71 -26.63 -7.63
CA ASP A 144 8.94 -26.38 -9.07
C ASP A 144 7.64 -26.26 -9.86
N ARG A 145 6.66 -27.15 -9.58
CA ARG A 145 5.34 -27.09 -10.23
C ARG A 145 4.60 -25.77 -10.02
N ILE A 146 4.81 -25.12 -8.86
CA ILE A 146 4.17 -23.82 -8.54
C ILE A 146 4.93 -22.71 -9.23
N ILE A 147 6.26 -22.79 -9.28
CA ILE A 147 7.11 -21.86 -10.02
C ILE A 147 6.75 -21.89 -11.51
N ASP A 148 6.61 -23.08 -12.10
CA ASP A 148 6.23 -23.26 -13.49
C ASP A 148 4.82 -22.72 -13.78
N ALA A 149 3.84 -23.05 -12.91
CA ALA A 149 2.47 -22.56 -13.04
C ALA A 149 2.41 -21.02 -12.93
N TYR A 150 3.16 -20.43 -12.01
CA TYR A 150 3.27 -18.99 -11.88
C TYR A 150 3.91 -18.34 -13.11
N THR A 151 4.97 -18.97 -13.63
CA THR A 151 5.64 -18.50 -14.86
C THR A 151 4.68 -18.46 -16.03
N LEU A 152 3.94 -19.56 -16.25
CA LEU A 152 2.93 -19.66 -17.30
C LEU A 152 1.80 -18.63 -17.12
N TYR A 153 1.35 -18.42 -15.89
CA TYR A 153 0.32 -17.42 -15.57
C TYR A 153 0.77 -16.01 -15.98
N ILE A 154 1.99 -15.62 -15.62
CA ILE A 154 2.54 -14.30 -15.96
C ILE A 154 2.74 -14.16 -17.47
N LEU A 155 3.29 -15.18 -18.14
CA LEU A 155 3.45 -15.17 -19.59
C LEU A 155 2.11 -15.05 -20.34
N ASN A 156 1.09 -15.76 -19.89
CA ASN A 156 -0.26 -15.66 -20.46
C ASN A 156 -0.89 -14.27 -20.23
N ALA A 157 -0.67 -13.67 -19.07
CA ALA A 157 -1.12 -12.31 -18.80
C ALA A 157 -0.42 -11.27 -19.71
N PHE A 158 0.85 -11.48 -20.02
CA PHE A 158 1.61 -10.61 -20.91
C PHE A 158 1.12 -10.66 -22.38
N THR A 159 0.57 -11.77 -22.85
CA THR A 159 0.01 -11.88 -24.18
C THR A 159 -1.30 -11.11 -24.36
N ASN A 160 -1.90 -10.64 -23.29
CA ASN A 160 -3.15 -9.89 -23.30
C ASN A 160 -2.84 -8.37 -23.34
N PRO A 161 -2.93 -7.69 -24.50
CA PRO A 161 -2.41 -6.35 -24.65
C PRO A 161 -3.16 -5.35 -23.78
N ARG A 162 -2.42 -4.67 -22.91
CA ARG A 162 -2.81 -3.46 -22.19
C ARG A 162 -4.08 -3.61 -21.33
N MET A 163 -3.98 -4.36 -20.26
CA MET A 163 -4.95 -4.20 -19.17
C MET A 163 -4.91 -2.75 -18.68
N LYS A 164 -6.08 -2.11 -18.68
CA LYS A 164 -6.22 -0.80 -18.06
C LYS A 164 -6.06 -0.97 -16.55
N THR A 165 -5.37 -0.05 -15.92
CA THR A 165 -5.31 -0.01 -14.46
C THR A 165 -6.72 -0.02 -13.87
N PRO A 166 -7.06 -0.96 -13.00
CA PRO A 166 -8.37 -1.02 -12.37
C PRO A 166 -8.71 0.28 -11.64
N GLU A 167 -9.97 0.68 -11.67
CA GLU A 167 -10.44 1.97 -11.13
C GLU A 167 -10.14 2.13 -9.63
N ASN A 168 -10.26 1.05 -8.87
CA ASN A 168 -9.93 1.06 -7.44
C ASN A 168 -8.44 1.36 -7.18
N ILE A 169 -7.53 0.91 -8.05
CA ILE A 169 -6.09 1.19 -7.95
C ILE A 169 -5.81 2.64 -8.31
N LYS A 170 -6.43 3.16 -9.38
CA LYS A 170 -6.32 4.57 -9.74
C LYS A 170 -6.79 5.46 -8.60
N ASN A 171 -7.98 5.21 -8.07
CA ASN A 171 -8.53 5.98 -6.95
C ASN A 171 -7.61 5.92 -5.72
N SER A 172 -7.06 4.76 -5.36
CA SER A 172 -6.11 4.65 -4.25
C SER A 172 -4.83 5.44 -4.51
N THR A 173 -4.31 5.40 -5.73
CA THR A 173 -3.12 6.16 -6.13
C THR A 173 -3.37 7.66 -6.06
N GLU A 174 -4.48 8.15 -6.62
CA GLU A 174 -4.86 9.55 -6.59
C GLU A 174 -5.03 10.07 -5.14
N ILE A 175 -5.67 9.30 -4.27
CA ILE A 175 -5.84 9.65 -2.86
C ILE A 175 -4.48 9.74 -2.16
N ASN A 176 -3.63 8.73 -2.31
CA ASN A 176 -2.34 8.66 -1.64
C ASN A 176 -1.35 9.72 -2.15
N ASN A 177 -1.48 10.12 -3.41
CA ASN A 177 -0.69 11.21 -3.99
C ASN A 177 -1.20 12.60 -3.61
N GLY A 178 -2.32 12.70 -2.90
CA GLY A 178 -2.95 13.97 -2.55
C GLY A 178 -3.65 14.67 -3.72
N GLU A 179 -3.83 13.97 -4.84
CA GLU A 179 -4.53 14.50 -6.03
C GLU A 179 -6.05 14.50 -5.83
N LYS A 180 -6.52 13.64 -4.93
CA LYS A 180 -7.92 13.50 -4.59
C LYS A 180 -8.09 13.26 -3.09
N GLU A 181 -8.92 14.05 -2.46
CA GLU A 181 -9.31 13.81 -1.08
C GLU A 181 -10.15 12.52 -0.98
N MET A 182 -9.82 11.70 0.00
CA MET A 182 -10.64 10.53 0.30
C MET A 182 -12.02 11.01 0.77
N SER A 183 -13.08 10.59 0.10
CA SER A 183 -14.43 10.90 0.57
C SER A 183 -14.69 10.23 1.93
N VAL A 184 -15.52 10.86 2.76
CA VAL A 184 -15.87 10.31 4.06
C VAL A 184 -16.53 8.93 3.95
N GLU A 185 -17.31 8.68 2.89
CA GLU A 185 -17.90 7.37 2.60
C GLU A 185 -16.83 6.32 2.32
N THR A 186 -15.83 6.65 1.51
CA THR A 186 -14.70 5.75 1.21
C THR A 186 -13.91 5.45 2.48
N PHE A 187 -13.68 6.47 3.33
CA PHE A 187 -13.04 6.25 4.63
C PHE A 187 -13.85 5.30 5.51
N ILE A 188 -15.17 5.48 5.60
CA ILE A 188 -16.05 4.62 6.39
C ILE A 188 -16.00 3.18 5.88
N ILE A 189 -16.14 2.96 4.58
CA ILE A 189 -16.10 1.63 3.97
C ILE A 189 -14.76 0.91 4.24
N ASN A 190 -13.67 1.65 4.24
CA ASN A 190 -12.34 1.09 4.44
C ASN A 190 -11.99 0.80 5.90
N ASN A 191 -12.59 1.52 6.85
CA ASN A 191 -12.16 1.50 8.24
C ASN A 191 -13.22 0.98 9.23
N PHE A 192 -14.47 0.83 8.81
CA PHE A 192 -15.52 0.24 9.61
C PHE A 192 -16.03 -1.03 8.97
N ILE A 193 -16.30 -2.05 9.76
CA ILE A 193 -16.80 -3.34 9.26
C ILE A 193 -18.09 -3.72 9.95
N ASN A 194 -18.92 -4.45 9.22
CA ASN A 194 -20.05 -5.19 9.79
C ASN A 194 -19.52 -6.46 10.43
N THR A 195 -19.93 -6.70 11.66
CA THR A 195 -19.63 -7.94 12.39
C THR A 195 -20.87 -8.77 12.62
N ASN A 196 -20.70 -10.03 13.03
CA ASN A 196 -21.81 -10.89 13.46
C ASN A 196 -21.94 -10.93 15.00
N ASP A 197 -21.08 -10.21 15.72
CA ASP A 197 -21.11 -10.16 17.19
C ASP A 197 -21.96 -8.99 17.67
N SER A 198 -22.98 -9.29 18.47
CA SER A 198 -23.83 -8.29 19.10
C SER A 198 -23.12 -7.44 20.15
N LYS A 199 -21.92 -7.82 20.57
CA LYS A 199 -21.06 -7.04 21.48
C LYS A 199 -20.30 -5.95 20.76
N ASP A 200 -20.08 -6.09 19.46
CA ASP A 200 -19.41 -5.08 18.64
C ASP A 200 -20.36 -3.92 18.39
N ARG A 201 -20.15 -2.83 19.12
CA ARG A 201 -21.00 -1.65 19.13
C ARG A 201 -20.18 -0.38 19.18
N LEU A 202 -20.65 0.65 18.52
CA LEU A 202 -20.07 2.00 18.58
C LEU A 202 -21.17 3.04 18.80
N HIS A 203 -20.94 3.98 19.73
CA HIS A 203 -21.79 5.14 19.85
C HIS A 203 -21.59 6.08 18.64
N THR A 204 -22.64 6.77 18.22
CA THR A 204 -22.56 7.72 17.10
C THR A 204 -21.57 8.85 17.40
N ASP A 205 -21.48 9.28 18.67
CA ASP A 205 -20.51 10.29 19.12
C ASP A 205 -19.07 9.80 18.84
N THR A 206 -18.73 8.58 19.25
CA THR A 206 -17.41 7.96 19.00
C THR A 206 -17.07 7.89 17.52
N ILE A 207 -18.05 7.52 16.69
CA ILE A 207 -17.87 7.49 15.23
C ILE A 207 -17.59 8.91 14.69
N THR A 208 -18.35 9.89 15.19
CA THR A 208 -18.15 11.31 14.83
C THR A 208 -16.76 11.80 15.21
N ASP A 209 -16.28 11.46 16.41
CA ASP A 209 -14.96 11.82 16.90
C ASP A 209 -13.85 11.21 16.03
N ILE A 210 -13.99 9.93 15.64
CA ILE A 210 -13.06 9.26 14.73
C ILE A 210 -13.02 9.99 13.37
N LEU A 211 -14.17 10.32 12.79
CA LEU A 211 -14.22 11.01 11.50
C LEU A 211 -13.61 12.40 11.58
N ASN A 212 -13.91 13.16 12.63
CA ASN A 212 -13.36 14.50 12.83
C ASN A 212 -11.85 14.48 13.11
N ALA A 213 -11.34 13.50 13.86
CA ALA A 213 -9.90 13.29 14.06
C ALA A 213 -9.14 13.00 12.75
N LYS A 214 -9.84 12.48 11.73
CA LYS A 214 -9.29 12.26 10.39
C LYS A 214 -9.54 13.45 9.42
N GLY A 215 -10.02 14.58 9.93
CA GLY A 215 -10.20 15.81 9.16
C GLY A 215 -11.57 15.98 8.50
N TYR A 216 -12.47 15.01 8.61
CA TYR A 216 -13.84 15.12 8.08
C TYR A 216 -14.70 15.94 9.04
N LYS A 217 -15.16 17.09 8.60
CA LYS A 217 -16.01 17.96 9.42
C LYS A 217 -17.47 17.48 9.37
N VAL A 218 -17.81 16.50 10.19
CA VAL A 218 -19.16 15.91 10.28
C VAL A 218 -19.75 16.08 11.67
N ASP A 219 -21.07 16.25 11.75
CA ASP A 219 -21.81 16.17 13.01
C ASP A 219 -22.37 14.74 13.24
N THR A 220 -22.93 14.51 14.40
CA THR A 220 -23.47 13.18 14.79
C THR A 220 -24.65 12.74 13.91
N ILE A 221 -25.41 13.68 13.36
CA ILE A 221 -26.56 13.38 12.48
C ILE A 221 -26.02 12.93 11.12
N GLU A 222 -25.04 13.64 10.60
CA GLU A 222 -24.42 13.33 9.32
C GLU A 222 -23.61 12.04 9.37
N ALA A 223 -22.83 11.81 10.42
CA ALA A 223 -22.14 10.54 10.65
C ALA A 223 -23.12 9.35 10.61
N GLY A 224 -24.27 9.49 11.27
CA GLY A 224 -25.33 8.47 11.23
C GLY A 224 -25.91 8.27 9.82
N ARG A 225 -26.15 9.33 9.05
CA ARG A 225 -26.62 9.24 7.66
C ARG A 225 -25.61 8.55 6.75
N LEU A 226 -24.34 8.85 6.93
CA LEU A 226 -23.24 8.26 6.17
C LEU A 226 -23.13 6.75 6.41
N LEU A 227 -23.13 6.30 7.67
CA LEU A 227 -23.09 4.87 7.97
C LEU A 227 -24.29 4.12 7.37
N ASN A 228 -25.50 4.69 7.49
CA ASN A 228 -26.70 4.08 6.89
C ASN A 228 -26.61 4.04 5.35
N ARG A 229 -26.05 5.07 4.71
CA ARG A 229 -25.86 5.13 3.26
C ARG A 229 -24.91 4.06 2.76
N VAL A 230 -23.80 3.82 3.47
CA VAL A 230 -22.82 2.81 3.10
C VAL A 230 -23.16 1.41 3.63
N GLY A 231 -24.23 1.26 4.41
CA GLY A 231 -24.68 -0.03 4.93
C GLY A 231 -23.81 -0.61 6.04
N ILE A 232 -23.16 0.23 6.84
CA ILE A 232 -22.30 -0.18 7.96
C ILE A 232 -23.08 -0.12 9.28
N GLY A 233 -23.11 -1.27 9.99
CA GLY A 233 -23.78 -1.42 11.27
C GLY A 233 -25.32 -1.39 11.19
N LYS A 234 -25.96 -1.67 12.29
CA LYS A 234 -27.42 -1.57 12.47
C LYS A 234 -27.71 -0.49 13.49
N TYR A 235 -28.39 0.58 13.06
CA TYR A 235 -28.74 1.68 13.96
C TYR A 235 -29.54 1.21 15.19
N ASN A 236 -29.09 1.63 16.37
CA ASN A 236 -29.73 1.34 17.64
C ASN A 236 -29.92 2.63 18.47
N LYS A 237 -31.17 3.05 18.67
CA LYS A 237 -31.50 4.25 19.46
C LYS A 237 -31.03 4.14 20.93
N ASN A 238 -30.89 2.92 21.44
CA ASN A 238 -30.58 2.61 22.82
C ASN A 238 -29.32 1.74 22.94
N CYS A 239 -28.31 2.03 22.14
CA CYS A 239 -27.03 1.31 22.17
C CYS A 239 -26.37 1.47 23.56
N ASN A 240 -26.12 0.35 24.21
CA ASN A 240 -25.57 0.31 25.57
C ASN A 240 -24.11 -0.23 25.49
N ILE A 241 -23.16 0.62 25.83
CA ILE A 241 -21.72 0.29 25.90
C ILE A 241 -21.26 0.74 27.29
N ASP A 242 -20.64 -0.16 28.07
CA ASP A 242 -20.08 0.11 29.39
C ASP A 242 -21.06 0.84 30.32
N LYS A 243 -22.30 0.38 30.37
CA LYS A 243 -23.41 0.96 31.14
C LYS A 243 -23.88 2.36 30.68
N THR A 244 -23.29 2.88 29.61
CA THR A 244 -23.69 4.14 29.00
C THR A 244 -24.67 3.88 27.86
N ARG A 245 -25.87 4.48 27.94
CA ARG A 245 -26.92 4.31 26.94
C ARG A 245 -27.06 5.56 26.09
N LYS A 246 -26.67 5.43 24.82
CA LYS A 246 -26.74 6.51 23.81
C LYS A 246 -27.22 5.95 22.47
N ARG A 247 -27.36 6.84 21.47
CA ARG A 247 -27.55 6.43 20.07
C ARG A 247 -26.26 5.83 19.54
N GLY A 248 -26.34 4.77 18.76
CA GLY A 248 -25.17 4.11 18.21
C GLY A 248 -25.54 3.08 17.16
N TYR A 249 -24.60 2.23 16.88
CA TYR A 249 -24.70 1.14 15.91
C TYR A 249 -24.28 -0.17 16.55
N ASP A 250 -25.08 -1.21 16.37
CA ASP A 250 -24.76 -2.59 16.71
C ASP A 250 -24.10 -3.26 15.50
N TYR A 251 -23.34 -4.33 15.75
CA TYR A 251 -22.63 -5.13 14.74
C TYR A 251 -21.62 -4.32 13.93
N VAL A 252 -20.99 -3.34 14.53
CA VAL A 252 -19.99 -2.49 13.87
C VAL A 252 -18.71 -2.41 14.69
N LYS A 253 -17.59 -2.47 14.00
CA LYS A 253 -16.25 -2.31 14.58
C LYS A 253 -15.41 -1.38 13.76
N TYR A 254 -14.63 -0.53 14.42
CA TYR A 254 -13.60 0.28 13.82
C TYR A 254 -12.27 -0.51 13.74
N LEU A 255 -11.61 -0.51 12.60
CA LEU A 255 -10.38 -1.27 12.35
C LEU A 255 -9.11 -0.49 12.63
N GLY A 256 -9.20 0.84 12.71
CA GLY A 256 -8.06 1.70 13.00
C GLY A 256 -7.67 1.65 14.47
N VAL A 257 -6.43 1.98 14.78
CA VAL A 257 -5.99 2.25 16.14
C VAL A 257 -6.69 3.55 16.58
N VAL A 258 -7.48 3.47 17.62
CA VAL A 258 -7.92 4.68 18.34
C VAL A 258 -6.66 5.11 19.08
N ASP A 259 -5.99 6.18 18.61
CA ASP A 259 -4.94 6.81 19.39
C ASP A 259 -5.60 7.25 20.71
N GLU A 260 -5.24 6.59 21.81
CA GLU A 260 -5.66 7.00 23.14
C GLU A 260 -5.08 8.40 23.37
N VAL A 261 -5.96 9.40 23.43
CA VAL A 261 -5.66 10.79 23.77
C VAL A 261 -5.45 10.91 25.28
#